data_9c1be744b5898e09a00671bb894fa41b
#
_entry.id   9c1be744b5898e09a00671bb894fa41b
#
_cell.length_a   1.000
_cell.length_b   1.000
_cell.length_c   1.000
_cell.angle_alpha   90.00
_cell.angle_beta   90.00
_cell.angle_gamma   90.00
#
_symmetry.space_group_name_H-M   'P 1'
#
loop_
_entity.id
_entity.type
_entity.pdbx_description
1 polymer ?
#
loop_
_entity_poly.entity_id
_entity_poly.type
_entity_poly.pdbx_seq_one_letter_code
_entity_poly.pdbx_strand_id
1 'polypeptide(L)'
;MDVKEIMVENVLCIEAESTVRAAASLMNAHDIGCLIVVEAGSAVGIVTERDILKRAVAQSKNADETKVSEIMSKPIIKGGPDMYVEDATKLMLSKNIKKLPIIMHDEIVGILTFSDIARTANIEPKIAKAVEELRKNGWLPSHKMEKVVDFYIT
;
A
#
# COMPACT_ATOMS: atom_id res chain seq x y z
N MET A 1 -4.40 -1.47 -21.04
CA MET A 1 -4.76 -0.48 -20.01
C MET A 1 -3.52 -0.16 -19.20
N ASP A 2 -3.17 1.09 -19.18
CA ASP A 2 -2.02 1.59 -18.44
C ASP A 2 -2.39 1.91 -16.99
N VAL A 3 -1.42 1.81 -16.11
CA VAL A 3 -1.60 2.10 -14.68
C VAL A 3 -2.17 3.49 -14.43
N LYS A 4 -1.74 4.50 -15.20
CA LYS A 4 -2.24 5.88 -15.07
C LYS A 4 -3.76 6.02 -15.25
N GLU A 5 -4.40 5.07 -15.92
CA GLU A 5 -5.86 5.11 -16.16
C GLU A 5 -6.67 4.71 -14.93
N ILE A 6 -6.04 3.99 -13.98
CA ILE A 6 -6.74 3.49 -12.79
C ILE A 6 -6.08 3.85 -11.46
N MET A 7 -4.87 4.42 -11.46
CA MET A 7 -4.19 4.84 -10.23
C MET A 7 -4.92 6.01 -9.56
N VAL A 8 -4.70 6.14 -8.25
CA VAL A 8 -5.14 7.32 -7.50
C VAL A 8 -4.03 8.36 -7.53
N GLU A 9 -4.34 9.56 -8.00
CA GLU A 9 -3.34 10.64 -8.19
C GLU A 9 -3.07 11.46 -6.92
N ASN A 10 -4.05 11.56 -6.01
CA ASN A 10 -3.90 12.31 -4.77
C ASN A 10 -3.13 11.47 -3.74
N VAL A 11 -1.81 11.52 -3.82
CA VAL A 11 -0.91 10.81 -2.90
C VAL A 11 -0.38 11.76 -1.86
N LEU A 12 -0.54 11.40 -0.59
CA LEU A 12 0.05 12.15 0.51
C LEU A 12 1.40 11.57 0.90
N CYS A 13 2.33 12.46 1.21
CA CYS A 13 3.67 12.14 1.67
C CYS A 13 3.85 12.56 3.13
N ILE A 14 4.83 11.94 3.79
CA ILE A 14 5.25 12.31 5.14
C ILE A 14 6.77 12.23 5.21
N GLU A 15 7.39 13.14 5.97
CA GLU A 15 8.83 13.12 6.21
C GLU A 15 9.25 11.92 7.05
N ALA A 16 10.38 11.30 6.72
CA ALA A 16 10.94 10.15 7.44
C ALA A 16 11.15 10.42 8.95
N GLU A 17 11.48 11.65 9.30
CA GLU A 17 11.69 12.10 10.69
C GLU A 17 10.41 12.39 11.46
N SER A 18 9.25 12.42 10.80
CA SER A 18 7.95 12.59 11.46
C SER A 18 7.64 11.40 12.37
N THR A 19 6.81 11.65 13.37
CA THR A 19 6.41 10.59 14.31
C THR A 19 5.35 9.66 13.73
N VAL A 20 5.27 8.46 14.28
CA VAL A 20 4.21 7.50 13.96
C VAL A 20 2.83 8.10 14.26
N ARG A 21 2.70 8.87 15.35
CA ARG A 21 1.44 9.57 15.66
C ARG A 21 1.06 10.57 14.57
N ALA A 22 2.01 11.33 14.06
CA ALA A 22 1.77 12.26 12.96
C ALA A 22 1.27 11.53 11.71
N ALA A 23 1.86 10.38 11.38
CA ALA A 23 1.41 9.53 10.27
C ALA A 23 -0.02 9.03 10.49
N ALA A 24 -0.32 8.49 11.67
CA ALA A 24 -1.66 8.01 12.01
C ALA A 24 -2.71 9.13 11.95
N SER A 25 -2.38 10.31 12.46
CA SER A 25 -3.27 11.48 12.40
C SER A 25 -3.55 11.94 10.99
N LEU A 26 -2.53 11.94 10.13
CA LEU A 26 -2.68 12.31 8.72
C LEU A 26 -3.54 11.29 7.96
N MET A 27 -3.32 10.00 8.18
CA MET A 27 -4.15 8.92 7.61
C MET A 27 -5.61 9.05 8.05
N ASN A 28 -5.84 9.32 9.33
CA ASN A 28 -7.18 9.49 9.89
C ASN A 28 -7.89 10.71 9.33
N ALA A 29 -7.19 11.85 9.23
CA ALA A 29 -7.75 13.10 8.71
C ALA A 29 -8.18 13.00 7.25
N HIS A 30 -7.49 12.22 6.44
CA HIS A 30 -7.73 12.05 5.01
C HIS A 30 -8.40 10.73 4.63
N ASP A 31 -8.73 9.89 5.61
CA ASP A 31 -9.36 8.57 5.39
C ASP A 31 -8.56 7.71 4.40
N ILE A 32 -7.25 7.64 4.59
CA ILE A 32 -6.32 6.88 3.76
C ILE A 32 -5.50 5.90 4.61
N GLY A 33 -5.06 4.82 3.99
CA GLY A 33 -4.35 3.74 4.67
C GLY A 33 -2.85 3.68 4.40
N CYS A 34 -2.28 4.65 3.69
CA CYS A 34 -0.84 4.69 3.43
C CYS A 34 -0.33 6.11 3.13
N LEU A 35 0.94 6.31 3.41
CA LEU A 35 1.69 7.53 3.07
C LEU A 35 3.01 7.16 2.42
N ILE A 36 3.42 7.92 1.42
CA ILE A 36 4.77 7.81 0.88
C ILE A 36 5.73 8.53 1.82
N VAL A 37 6.79 7.85 2.21
CA VAL A 37 7.81 8.43 3.09
C VAL A 37 8.89 9.08 2.25
N VAL A 38 9.16 10.35 2.52
CA VAL A 38 10.17 11.14 1.82
C VAL A 38 11.29 11.54 2.76
N GLU A 39 12.50 11.60 2.22
CA GLU A 39 13.69 12.07 2.89
C GLU A 39 14.54 12.85 1.88
N ALA A 40 14.93 14.08 2.23
CA ALA A 40 15.67 14.97 1.33
C ALA A 40 15.00 15.09 -0.06
N GLY A 41 13.68 15.17 -0.11
CA GLY A 41 12.91 15.33 -1.34
C GLY A 41 12.71 14.06 -2.17
N SER A 42 13.25 12.92 -1.75
CA SER A 42 13.12 11.64 -2.45
C SER A 42 12.23 10.66 -1.69
N ALA A 43 11.44 9.88 -2.41
CA ALA A 43 10.66 8.79 -1.85
C ALA A 43 11.60 7.65 -1.42
N VAL A 44 11.60 7.33 -0.12
CA VAL A 44 12.48 6.31 0.45
C VAL A 44 11.74 5.07 0.94
N GLY A 45 10.44 5.17 1.12
CA GLY A 45 9.64 4.06 1.60
C GLY A 45 8.15 4.36 1.58
N ILE A 46 7.39 3.45 2.14
CA ILE A 46 5.94 3.58 2.34
C ILE A 46 5.61 3.18 3.77
N VAL A 47 4.72 3.91 4.41
CA VAL A 47 4.15 3.54 5.70
C VAL A 47 2.64 3.32 5.54
N THR A 48 2.18 2.19 6.04
CA THR A 48 0.77 1.79 5.98
C THR A 48 0.19 1.65 7.38
N GLU A 49 -1.13 1.61 7.48
CA GLU A 49 -1.81 1.31 8.74
C GLU A 49 -1.39 -0.07 9.29
N ARG A 50 -1.07 -1.02 8.43
CA ARG A 50 -0.53 -2.32 8.84
C ARG A 50 0.87 -2.20 9.47
N ASP A 51 1.75 -1.36 8.92
CA ASP A 51 3.05 -1.07 9.51
C ASP A 51 2.92 -0.47 10.92
N ILE A 52 1.99 0.46 11.08
CA ILE A 52 1.70 1.08 12.39
C ILE A 52 1.21 0.02 13.38
N LEU A 53 0.27 -0.82 12.96
CA LEU A 53 -0.25 -1.89 13.81
C LEU A 53 0.85 -2.89 14.21
N LYS A 54 1.58 -3.42 13.24
CA LYS A 54 2.53 -4.51 13.44
C LYS A 54 3.86 -4.07 14.06
N ARG A 55 4.37 -2.91 13.64
CA ARG A 55 5.72 -2.47 13.97
C ARG A 55 5.77 -1.37 15.04
N ALA A 56 4.65 -0.74 15.33
CA ALA A 56 4.55 0.22 16.42
C ALA A 56 3.66 -0.31 17.55
N VAL A 57 2.37 -0.47 17.33
CA VAL A 57 1.41 -0.86 18.39
C VAL A 57 1.73 -2.24 18.95
N ALA A 58 1.87 -3.27 18.11
CA ALA A 58 2.16 -4.63 18.56
C ALA A 58 3.54 -4.77 19.22
N GLN A 59 4.46 -3.86 18.94
CA GLN A 59 5.80 -3.83 19.54
C GLN A 59 5.89 -2.90 20.76
N SER A 60 4.77 -2.38 21.23
CA SER A 60 4.70 -1.45 22.38
C SER A 60 5.58 -0.20 22.23
N LYS A 61 5.76 0.27 21.00
CA LYS A 61 6.51 1.50 20.74
C LYS A 61 5.64 2.72 21.02
N ASN A 62 6.27 3.75 21.57
CA ASN A 62 5.61 5.04 21.80
C ASN A 62 5.43 5.78 20.46
N ALA A 63 4.19 6.01 20.07
CA ALA A 63 3.86 6.67 18.80
C ALA A 63 4.35 8.12 18.71
N ASP A 64 4.52 8.81 19.85
CA ASP A 64 4.99 10.19 19.90
C ASP A 64 6.52 10.32 19.84
N GLU A 65 7.25 9.23 20.05
CA GLU A 65 8.71 9.19 20.08
C GLU A 65 9.31 8.38 18.94
N THR A 66 8.54 7.47 18.34
CA THR A 66 8.97 6.63 17.23
C THR A 66 8.84 7.37 15.90
N LYS A 67 9.91 7.37 15.11
CA LYS A 67 9.92 7.99 13.78
C LYS A 67 9.31 7.06 12.75
N VAL A 68 8.69 7.64 11.72
CA VAL A 68 8.15 6.88 10.57
C VAL A 68 9.24 6.03 9.91
N SER A 69 10.47 6.54 9.81
CA SER A 69 11.62 5.81 9.27
C SER A 69 11.91 4.50 9.99
N GLU A 70 11.53 4.36 11.26
CA GLU A 70 11.78 3.15 12.05
C GLU A 70 10.80 2.02 11.74
N ILE A 71 9.63 2.35 11.19
CA ILE A 71 8.55 1.38 10.95
C ILE A 71 8.16 1.23 9.48
N MET A 72 8.58 2.14 8.60
CA MET A 72 8.24 2.11 7.17
C MET A 72 8.74 0.83 6.49
N SER A 73 8.08 0.46 5.40
CA SER A 73 8.56 -0.57 4.48
C SER A 73 9.53 0.04 3.47
N LYS A 74 10.72 -0.55 3.33
CA LYS A 74 11.80 -0.11 2.44
C LYS A 74 12.61 -1.30 1.92
N PRO A 75 13.31 -1.20 0.77
CA PRO A 75 13.29 -0.06 -0.16
C PRO A 75 11.90 0.12 -0.78
N ILE A 76 11.66 1.32 -1.35
CA ILE A 76 10.41 1.57 -2.05
C ILE A 76 10.37 0.74 -3.34
N ILE A 77 9.29 0.00 -3.51
CA ILE A 77 8.99 -0.73 -4.75
C ILE A 77 8.03 0.15 -5.53
N LYS A 78 8.36 0.45 -6.77
CA LYS A 78 7.65 1.44 -7.59
C LYS A 78 7.31 0.92 -8.98
N GLY A 79 6.25 1.46 -9.56
CA GLY A 79 5.90 1.29 -10.96
C GLY A 79 5.94 2.62 -11.71
N GLY A 80 5.74 2.57 -13.01
CA GLY A 80 5.59 3.74 -13.86
C GLY A 80 4.15 3.92 -14.34
N PRO A 81 3.76 5.15 -14.72
CA PRO A 81 2.39 5.43 -15.17
C PRO A 81 2.01 4.73 -16.48
N ASP A 82 2.98 4.49 -17.35
CA ASP A 82 2.79 3.83 -18.64
C ASP A 82 2.98 2.30 -18.58
N MET A 83 3.20 1.75 -17.38
CA MET A 83 3.23 0.31 -17.15
C MET A 83 1.83 -0.27 -17.39
N TYR A 84 1.76 -1.46 -17.99
CA TYR A 84 0.49 -2.18 -18.10
C TYR A 84 0.02 -2.67 -16.73
N VAL A 85 -1.29 -2.60 -16.49
CA VAL A 85 -1.89 -3.02 -15.21
C VAL A 85 -1.57 -4.47 -14.89
N GLU A 86 -1.51 -5.34 -15.91
CA GLU A 86 -1.12 -6.76 -15.75
C GLU A 86 0.31 -6.91 -15.23
N ASP A 87 1.24 -6.09 -15.73
CA ASP A 87 2.64 -6.14 -15.30
C ASP A 87 2.80 -5.57 -13.88
N ALA A 88 2.08 -4.51 -13.57
CA ALA A 88 2.01 -3.96 -12.22
C ALA A 88 1.45 -5.00 -11.24
N THR A 89 0.40 -5.72 -11.63
CA THR A 89 -0.20 -6.78 -10.82
C THR A 89 0.81 -7.91 -10.55
N LYS A 90 1.54 -8.34 -11.56
CA LYS A 90 2.59 -9.36 -11.42
C LYS A 90 3.72 -8.88 -10.50
N LEU A 91 4.12 -7.61 -10.63
CA LEU A 91 5.13 -7.02 -9.75
C LEU A 91 4.66 -7.02 -8.29
N MET A 92 3.44 -6.57 -8.05
CA MET A 92 2.85 -6.56 -6.70
C MET A 92 2.76 -7.96 -6.10
N LEU A 93 2.39 -8.95 -6.90
CA LEU A 93 2.39 -10.36 -6.50
C LEU A 93 3.79 -10.84 -6.13
N SER A 94 4.76 -10.64 -7.02
CA SER A 94 6.13 -11.12 -6.84
C SER A 94 6.81 -10.52 -5.60
N LYS A 95 6.45 -9.29 -5.25
CA LYS A 95 7.01 -8.54 -4.12
C LYS A 95 6.16 -8.61 -2.85
N ASN A 96 5.03 -9.30 -2.90
CA ASN A 96 4.13 -9.43 -1.76
C ASN A 96 3.66 -8.08 -1.21
N ILE A 97 3.28 -7.15 -2.09
CA ILE A 97 2.80 -5.81 -1.74
C ILE A 97 1.38 -5.57 -2.26
N LYS A 98 0.60 -4.78 -1.53
CA LYS A 98 -0.80 -4.44 -1.85
C LYS A 98 -0.95 -3.02 -2.39
N LYS A 99 0.09 -2.24 -2.34
CA LYS A 99 0.13 -0.84 -2.76
C LYS A 99 1.42 -0.60 -3.52
N LEU A 100 1.30 -0.05 -4.71
CA LEU A 100 2.41 0.24 -5.60
C LEU A 100 2.47 1.74 -5.86
N PRO A 101 3.46 2.45 -5.29
CA PRO A 101 3.74 3.84 -5.66
C PRO A 101 4.09 3.95 -7.14
N ILE A 102 3.51 4.93 -7.81
CA ILE A 102 3.76 5.22 -9.23
C ILE A 102 4.60 6.48 -9.34
N ILE A 103 5.77 6.32 -9.92
CA ILE A 103 6.79 7.36 -9.97
C ILE A 103 7.18 7.62 -11.43
N MET A 104 7.29 8.88 -11.78
CA MET A 104 7.76 9.35 -13.08
C MET A 104 8.76 10.49 -12.86
N HIS A 105 9.95 10.39 -13.46
CA HIS A 105 11.01 11.38 -13.32
C HIS A 105 11.32 11.75 -11.85
N ASP A 106 11.44 10.73 -11.00
CA ASP A 106 11.66 10.84 -9.55
C ASP A 106 10.54 11.54 -8.76
N GLU A 107 9.41 11.84 -9.40
CA GLU A 107 8.23 12.40 -8.75
C GLU A 107 7.13 11.36 -8.60
N ILE A 108 6.44 11.41 -7.47
CA ILE A 108 5.28 10.55 -7.22
C ILE A 108 4.09 11.12 -7.98
N VAL A 109 3.54 10.32 -8.89
CA VAL A 109 2.39 10.70 -9.70
C VAL A 109 1.10 9.98 -9.31
N GLY A 110 1.19 8.92 -8.53
CA GLY A 110 0.02 8.18 -8.09
C GLY A 110 0.36 6.98 -7.21
N ILE A 111 -0.67 6.24 -6.87
CA ILE A 111 -0.58 4.96 -6.19
C ILE A 111 -1.59 3.99 -6.79
N LEU A 112 -1.18 2.75 -7.01
CA LEU A 112 -2.05 1.68 -7.46
C LEU A 112 -2.27 0.70 -6.30
N THR A 113 -3.51 0.36 -6.02
CA THR A 113 -3.87 -0.62 -4.99
C THR A 113 -4.60 -1.81 -5.59
N PHE A 114 -4.67 -2.91 -4.83
CA PHE A 114 -5.48 -4.06 -5.23
C PHE A 114 -6.97 -3.72 -5.38
N SER A 115 -7.47 -2.79 -4.58
CA SER A 115 -8.85 -2.32 -4.72
C SER A 115 -9.12 -1.68 -6.07
N ASP A 116 -8.15 -0.93 -6.59
CA ASP A 116 -8.25 -0.30 -7.91
C ASP A 116 -8.26 -1.36 -9.02
N ILE A 117 -7.36 -2.33 -8.91
CA ILE A 117 -7.28 -3.47 -9.85
C ILE A 117 -8.58 -4.30 -9.80
N ALA A 118 -9.07 -4.61 -8.60
CA ALA A 118 -10.28 -5.40 -8.43
C ALA A 118 -11.53 -4.71 -9.00
N ARG A 119 -11.65 -3.40 -8.84
CA ARG A 119 -12.75 -2.63 -9.44
C ARG A 119 -12.73 -2.68 -10.96
N THR A 120 -11.54 -2.69 -11.55
CA THR A 120 -11.37 -2.70 -13.00
C THR A 120 -11.50 -4.10 -13.60
N ALA A 121 -11.33 -5.15 -12.82
CA ALA A 121 -11.37 -6.54 -13.26
C ALA A 121 -12.67 -6.97 -13.95
N ASN A 122 -13.79 -6.33 -13.62
CA ASN A 122 -15.08 -6.61 -14.27
C ASN A 122 -15.20 -5.97 -15.65
N ILE A 123 -14.26 -5.12 -16.03
CA ILE A 123 -14.26 -4.36 -17.27
C ILE A 123 -13.28 -4.97 -18.27
N GLU A 124 -12.14 -5.47 -17.78
CA GLU A 124 -11.06 -6.00 -18.61
C GLU A 124 -10.73 -7.47 -18.25
N PRO A 125 -10.92 -8.44 -19.19
CA PRO A 125 -10.69 -9.86 -18.91
C PRO A 125 -9.27 -10.21 -18.45
N LYS A 126 -8.25 -9.51 -18.97
CA LYS A 126 -6.85 -9.73 -18.57
C LYS A 126 -6.59 -9.35 -17.12
N ILE A 127 -7.24 -8.27 -16.65
CA ILE A 127 -7.16 -7.84 -15.26
C ILE A 127 -7.92 -8.82 -14.37
N ALA A 128 -9.07 -9.31 -14.80
CA ALA A 128 -9.82 -10.34 -14.10
C ALA A 128 -8.98 -11.59 -13.83
N LYS A 129 -8.19 -12.03 -14.80
CA LYS A 129 -7.27 -13.16 -14.66
C LYS A 129 -6.18 -12.88 -13.61
N ALA A 130 -5.59 -11.69 -13.64
CA ALA A 130 -4.59 -11.29 -12.65
C ALA A 130 -5.18 -11.22 -11.23
N VAL A 131 -6.39 -10.73 -11.08
CA VAL A 131 -7.11 -10.70 -9.80
C VAL A 131 -7.37 -12.11 -9.28
N GLU A 132 -7.72 -13.06 -10.15
CA GLU A 132 -7.91 -14.45 -9.76
C GLU A 132 -6.62 -15.11 -9.27
N GLU A 133 -5.48 -14.78 -9.87
CA GLU A 133 -4.18 -15.22 -9.37
C GLU A 133 -3.89 -14.64 -7.97
N LEU A 134 -4.26 -13.39 -7.71
CA LEU A 134 -4.17 -12.77 -6.39
C LEU A 134 -4.99 -13.52 -5.35
N ARG A 135 -6.19 -13.95 -5.70
CA ARG A 135 -7.05 -14.75 -4.82
C ARG A 135 -6.45 -16.12 -4.50
N LYS A 136 -5.94 -16.81 -5.50
CA LYS A 136 -5.31 -18.12 -5.33
C LYS A 136 -4.11 -18.09 -4.40
N ASN A 137 -3.38 -16.98 -4.38
CA ASN A 137 -2.22 -16.80 -3.54
C ASN A 137 -2.55 -16.19 -2.14
N GLY A 138 -3.84 -16.09 -1.79
CA GLY A 138 -4.27 -15.61 -0.48
C GLY A 138 -4.14 -14.10 -0.24
N TRP A 139 -3.96 -13.32 -1.31
CA TRP A 139 -3.76 -11.88 -1.25
C TRP A 139 -5.06 -11.09 -1.19
N LEU A 140 -6.11 -11.64 -1.76
CA LEU A 140 -7.46 -11.13 -1.63
C LEU A 140 -8.23 -12.03 -0.67
N PRO A 141 -9.16 -11.48 0.11
CA PRO A 141 -9.99 -12.29 0.99
C PRO A 141 -10.65 -13.40 0.19
N SER A 142 -10.48 -14.64 0.64
CA SER A 142 -11.30 -15.73 0.17
C SER A 142 -12.73 -15.49 0.66
N HIS A 143 -13.72 -15.98 -0.09
CA HIS A 143 -15.12 -15.90 0.33
C HIS A 143 -15.43 -16.69 1.62
N LYS A 144 -14.46 -17.42 2.14
CA LYS A 144 -14.53 -18.03 3.47
C LYS A 144 -13.84 -17.09 4.45
N MET A 145 -14.62 -16.26 5.10
CA MET A 145 -14.20 -15.71 6.37
C MET A 145 -14.09 -16.89 7.33
N GLU A 146 -12.90 -17.44 7.49
CA GLU A 146 -12.62 -18.27 8.63
C GLU A 146 -12.89 -17.43 9.87
N LYS A 147 -13.68 -17.99 10.78
CA LYS A 147 -14.05 -17.33 12.04
C LYS A 147 -12.78 -17.05 12.85
N VAL A 148 -12.22 -15.88 12.65
CA VAL A 148 -11.18 -15.35 13.53
C VAL A 148 -11.76 -15.02 14.91
N VAL A 149 -13.09 -15.07 15.05
CA VAL A 149 -13.83 -14.79 16.29
C VAL A 149 -13.40 -15.68 17.45
N ASP A 150 -12.97 -16.92 17.20
CA ASP A 150 -12.56 -17.85 18.25
C ASP A 150 -11.19 -17.51 18.88
N PHE A 151 -10.41 -16.64 18.26
CA PHE A 151 -9.10 -16.19 18.79
C PHE A 151 -9.19 -15.08 19.84
N TYR A 152 -10.31 -14.38 19.93
CA TYR A 152 -10.48 -13.19 20.76
C TYR A 152 -11.46 -13.37 21.93
N ILE A 153 -12.03 -14.55 22.10
CA ILE A 153 -13.00 -14.87 23.15
C ILE A 153 -12.42 -15.88 24.16
N THR A 154 -11.21 -15.64 24.57
CA THR A 154 -10.66 -16.36 25.73
C THR A 154 -10.45 -15.40 26.87
#